data_4650e0c61b37ae1f485896852c9c8b45
#
_entry.id   4650e0c61b37ae1f485896852c9c8b45
#
_cell.length_a   1.000
_cell.length_b   1.000
_cell.length_c   1.000
_cell.angle_alpha   90.00
_cell.angle_beta   90.00
_cell.angle_gamma   90.00
#
_symmetry.space_group_name_H-M   'P 1'
#
loop_
_entity.id
_entity.type
_entity.pdbx_description
1 polymer ?
#
loop_
_entity_poly.entity_id
_entity_poly.type
_entity_poly.pdbx_seq_one_letter_code
_entity_poly.pdbx_strand_id
1 'polypeptide(L)'
;MTQAIKTESLKTQFSAEPSQGKLAPSGGSAIRAAKSVGACQIDHIVVVAQTLEQGVAWCEATLGITPQPGGDHPQFGTHNRIFKIATPNFPLAYFEIIAIKKIAAKAVNTPAIGKNKGKNEAQKSRWFDMDDSALQAAVAKEPRLVHFVANTDDIQAGRAALKAIGIDRGAAVEASRPTRKGRLEWKITVRDDGQRLFNGALPSLIQWGKSGAEEPLRLHPRNTLPRSGVSLQSVAVTSPTPEKLQAAYDAIGLTGVTVSAGDTNITVTLKTPKGLVELQSHGI
;
A
#
# COMPACT_ATOMS: atom_id res chain seq x y z
N MET A 1 -54.82 -36.34 -28.90
CA MET A 1 -55.71 -35.47 -29.67
C MET A 1 -55.06 -34.17 -29.94
N THR A 2 -54.80 -33.94 -31.15
CA THR A 2 -54.15 -32.87 -31.90
C THR A 2 -54.94 -31.57 -31.80
N GLN A 3 -54.27 -30.43 -31.71
CA GLN A 3 -54.58 -29.30 -32.57
C GLN A 3 -53.45 -28.27 -32.60
N ALA A 4 -52.90 -28.14 -33.79
CA ALA A 4 -52.04 -27.05 -34.20
C ALA A 4 -52.95 -25.88 -34.68
N ILE A 5 -52.49 -24.64 -34.43
CA ILE A 5 -53.03 -23.48 -35.15
C ILE A 5 -51.88 -22.72 -35.77
N LYS A 6 -52.00 -22.57 -37.06
CA LYS A 6 -51.20 -21.83 -38.04
C LYS A 6 -51.38 -20.29 -37.89
N THR A 7 -50.32 -19.53 -38.10
CA THR A 7 -50.11 -18.48 -39.12
C THR A 7 -50.84 -17.19 -39.12
N GLU A 8 -50.28 -16.12 -39.36
CA GLU A 8 -50.14 -15.54 -40.69
C GLU A 8 -49.30 -14.24 -40.66
N SER A 9 -48.57 -14.10 -41.71
CA SER A 9 -47.70 -12.97 -42.04
C SER A 9 -48.53 -11.80 -42.61
N LEU A 10 -48.26 -10.57 -42.20
CA LEU A 10 -48.68 -9.39 -42.95
C LEU A 10 -47.49 -8.45 -43.11
N LYS A 11 -47.02 -8.41 -44.35
CA LYS A 11 -46.12 -7.36 -44.87
C LYS A 11 -46.92 -6.12 -45.14
N THR A 12 -46.44 -4.96 -44.69
CA THR A 12 -46.83 -3.70 -45.29
C THR A 12 -45.58 -2.83 -45.46
N GLN A 13 -45.25 -2.61 -46.73
CA GLN A 13 -44.25 -1.62 -47.21
C GLN A 13 -44.83 -0.22 -47.09
N PHE A 14 -44.06 0.73 -46.61
CA PHE A 14 -44.14 2.12 -47.02
C PHE A 14 -42.76 2.69 -47.19
N SER A 15 -42.44 3.09 -48.40
CA SER A 15 -41.30 3.87 -48.82
C SER A 15 -41.58 5.37 -48.70
N ALA A 16 -40.64 6.14 -48.19
CA ALA A 16 -40.43 7.53 -48.55
C ALA A 16 -39.05 8.00 -48.06
N GLU A 17 -38.14 8.28 -48.94
CA GLU A 17 -36.96 9.17 -48.83
C GLU A 17 -37.34 10.55 -49.37
N PRO A 18 -36.38 11.58 -49.29
CA PRO A 18 -35.42 12.02 -48.31
C PRO A 18 -35.53 13.53 -48.05
N SER A 19 -34.90 14.00 -46.98
CA SER A 19 -34.43 15.39 -46.96
C SER A 19 -33.11 15.53 -46.25
N GLN A 20 -32.10 15.97 -47.03
CA GLN A 20 -30.76 16.31 -46.54
C GLN A 20 -30.80 17.60 -45.74
N GLY A 21 -30.49 17.53 -44.44
CA GLY A 21 -30.14 18.64 -43.58
C GLY A 21 -28.69 18.49 -43.12
N LYS A 22 -27.76 19.27 -43.69
CA LYS A 22 -26.40 19.43 -43.16
C LYS A 22 -26.42 20.04 -41.81
N LEU A 23 -26.08 19.29 -40.78
CA LEU A 23 -25.71 19.82 -39.46
C LEU A 23 -24.18 19.71 -39.30
N ALA A 24 -23.56 20.84 -38.95
CA ALA A 24 -22.16 20.97 -38.66
C ALA A 24 -21.73 20.12 -37.47
N PRO A 25 -20.48 19.63 -37.37
CA PRO A 25 -20.03 18.86 -36.24
C PRO A 25 -19.83 19.80 -35.05
N SER A 26 -20.69 19.65 -34.02
CA SER A 26 -20.44 20.20 -32.70
C SER A 26 -19.24 19.47 -32.10
N GLY A 27 -18.24 20.27 -31.70
CA GLY A 27 -17.01 19.79 -31.09
C GLY A 27 -17.28 18.94 -29.83
N GLY A 28 -17.27 17.64 -29.99
CA GLY A 28 -17.22 16.71 -28.89
C GLY A 28 -15.81 16.76 -28.30
N SER A 29 -15.71 17.38 -27.10
CA SER A 29 -14.54 17.23 -26.25
C SER A 29 -14.34 15.73 -26.02
N ALA A 30 -13.32 15.15 -26.65
CA ALA A 30 -12.93 13.78 -26.39
C ALA A 30 -12.50 13.69 -24.92
N ILE A 31 -13.38 13.17 -24.07
CA ILE A 31 -13.02 12.73 -22.73
C ILE A 31 -11.94 11.65 -22.97
N ARG A 32 -10.69 12.03 -22.77
CA ARG A 32 -9.56 11.13 -22.82
C ARG A 32 -9.84 10.03 -21.82
N ALA A 33 -10.17 8.82 -22.30
CA ALA A 33 -10.39 7.66 -21.45
C ALA A 33 -9.24 7.61 -20.45
N ALA A 34 -9.55 7.70 -19.16
CA ALA A 34 -8.57 7.56 -18.11
C ALA A 34 -7.94 6.19 -18.29
N LYS A 35 -6.60 6.16 -18.46
CA LYS A 35 -5.83 4.93 -18.54
C LYS A 35 -6.21 4.11 -17.30
N SER A 36 -6.73 2.90 -17.48
CA SER A 36 -7.11 2.05 -16.35
C SER A 36 -5.90 1.93 -15.44
N VAL A 37 -6.08 2.30 -14.17
CA VAL A 37 -5.07 2.07 -13.14
C VAL A 37 -4.86 0.56 -13.10
N GLY A 38 -3.62 0.10 -13.26
CA GLY A 38 -3.29 -1.32 -13.18
C GLY A 38 -3.72 -1.89 -11.82
N ALA A 39 -3.99 -3.18 -11.76
CA ALA A 39 -4.41 -3.84 -10.51
C ALA A 39 -3.37 -3.65 -9.41
N CYS A 40 -3.79 -3.04 -8.29
CA CYS A 40 -2.99 -3.01 -7.07
C CYS A 40 -3.14 -4.32 -6.30
N GLN A 41 -2.04 -4.76 -5.71
CA GLN A 41 -1.99 -5.97 -4.87
C GLN A 41 -1.32 -5.65 -3.54
N ILE A 42 -1.59 -6.42 -2.50
CA ILE A 42 -0.86 -6.28 -1.23
C ILE A 42 0.62 -6.57 -1.49
N ASP A 43 1.46 -5.60 -1.13
CA ASP A 43 2.92 -5.69 -1.20
C ASP A 43 3.49 -6.17 0.13
N HIS A 44 3.13 -5.50 1.23
CA HIS A 44 3.56 -5.92 2.56
C HIS A 44 2.64 -5.44 3.67
N ILE A 45 2.74 -6.13 4.78
CA ILE A 45 2.09 -5.81 6.07
C ILE A 45 3.12 -5.11 6.94
N VAL A 46 2.71 -4.04 7.62
CA VAL A 46 3.60 -3.19 8.43
C VAL A 46 3.25 -3.31 9.91
N VAL A 47 4.21 -3.77 10.70
CA VAL A 47 4.17 -3.75 12.16
C VAL A 47 5.24 -2.79 12.66
N VAL A 48 4.86 -1.82 13.49
CA VAL A 48 5.80 -0.91 14.15
C VAL A 48 6.17 -1.49 15.51
N ALA A 49 7.46 -1.45 15.81
CA ALA A 49 8.02 -1.80 17.11
C ALA A 49 8.80 -0.61 17.70
N GLN A 50 8.96 -0.58 19.03
CA GLN A 50 9.79 0.43 19.70
C GLN A 50 11.27 0.30 19.30
N THR A 51 11.76 -0.95 19.22
CA THR A 51 13.08 -1.31 18.70
C THR A 51 12.99 -2.58 17.85
N LEU A 52 13.97 -2.82 17.00
CA LEU A 52 13.99 -4.07 16.22
C LEU A 52 14.17 -5.31 17.10
N GLU A 53 14.88 -5.20 18.21
CA GLU A 53 15.07 -6.29 19.18
C GLU A 53 13.72 -6.70 19.80
N GLN A 54 12.91 -5.71 20.22
CA GLN A 54 11.53 -5.96 20.70
C GLN A 54 10.70 -6.62 19.59
N GLY A 55 10.79 -6.10 18.37
CA GLY A 55 10.05 -6.65 17.22
C GLY A 55 10.44 -8.08 16.89
N VAL A 56 11.72 -8.43 16.97
CA VAL A 56 12.23 -9.80 16.78
C VAL A 56 11.69 -10.73 17.84
N ALA A 57 11.83 -10.37 19.12
CA ALA A 57 11.34 -11.18 20.24
C ALA A 57 9.81 -11.42 20.15
N TRP A 58 9.06 -10.38 19.80
CA TRP A 58 7.62 -10.49 19.56
C TRP A 58 7.30 -11.44 18.39
N CYS A 59 8.03 -11.34 17.28
CA CYS A 59 7.84 -12.19 16.11
C CYS A 59 8.09 -13.67 16.45
N GLU A 60 9.15 -13.97 17.18
CA GLU A 60 9.47 -15.31 17.64
C GLU A 60 8.40 -15.86 18.60
N ALA A 61 7.95 -15.02 19.55
CA ALA A 61 6.91 -15.38 20.50
C ALA A 61 5.55 -15.59 19.85
N THR A 62 5.15 -14.73 18.91
CA THR A 62 3.81 -14.72 18.31
C THR A 62 3.70 -15.59 17.07
N LEU A 63 4.68 -15.49 16.15
CA LEU A 63 4.64 -16.15 14.85
C LEU A 63 5.54 -17.41 14.77
N GLY A 64 6.45 -17.59 15.71
CA GLY A 64 7.33 -18.75 15.77
C GLY A 64 8.49 -18.74 14.78
N ILE A 65 8.90 -17.56 14.29
CA ILE A 65 9.99 -17.41 13.34
C ILE A 65 10.87 -16.20 13.69
N THR A 66 12.16 -16.27 13.35
CA THR A 66 13.08 -15.13 13.41
C THR A 66 13.06 -14.38 12.08
N PRO A 67 12.69 -13.08 12.05
CA PRO A 67 12.69 -12.30 10.82
C PRO A 67 14.10 -12.00 10.32
N GLN A 68 14.28 -11.95 9.00
CA GLN A 68 15.55 -11.64 8.37
C GLN A 68 15.94 -10.17 8.50
N PRO A 69 17.23 -9.82 8.49
CA PRO A 69 17.65 -8.44 8.32
C PRO A 69 17.07 -7.83 7.05
N GLY A 70 16.47 -6.66 7.17
CA GLY A 70 15.96 -5.89 6.06
C GLY A 70 16.95 -4.82 5.60
N GLY A 71 16.76 -3.57 6.04
CA GLY A 71 17.65 -2.47 5.70
C GLY A 71 17.32 -1.18 6.44
N ASP A 72 18.13 -0.19 6.15
CA ASP A 72 17.98 1.18 6.65
C ASP A 72 17.19 2.02 5.63
N HIS A 73 16.39 2.96 6.16
CA HIS A 73 15.71 4.01 5.41
C HIS A 73 16.20 5.39 5.91
N PRO A 74 17.38 5.85 5.48
CA PRO A 74 18.02 7.03 6.06
C PRO A 74 17.16 8.29 5.98
N GLN A 75 16.40 8.45 4.88
CA GLN A 75 15.51 9.60 4.66
C GLN A 75 14.30 9.65 5.61
N PHE A 76 13.96 8.53 6.25
CA PHE A 76 12.88 8.43 7.24
C PHE A 76 13.40 8.13 8.65
N GLY A 77 14.71 7.94 8.81
CA GLY A 77 15.31 7.60 10.10
C GLY A 77 14.78 6.30 10.69
N THR A 78 14.49 5.31 9.86
CA THR A 78 13.94 4.01 10.27
C THR A 78 14.78 2.85 9.75
N HIS A 79 14.56 1.67 10.30
CA HIS A 79 15.15 0.40 9.87
C HIS A 79 14.17 -0.73 10.07
N ASN A 80 14.37 -1.87 9.39
CA ASN A 80 13.41 -2.95 9.43
C ASN A 80 14.02 -4.35 9.51
N ARG A 81 13.16 -5.30 9.91
CA ARG A 81 13.28 -6.74 9.74
C ARG A 81 12.15 -7.23 8.86
N ILE A 82 12.40 -8.20 8.00
CA ILE A 82 11.43 -8.64 7.00
C ILE A 82 11.42 -10.17 6.84
N PHE A 83 10.29 -10.72 6.42
CA PHE A 83 10.17 -12.11 6.01
C PHE A 83 9.04 -12.31 5.00
N LYS A 84 9.17 -13.35 4.18
CA LYS A 84 8.22 -13.66 3.12
C LYS A 84 6.95 -14.29 3.68
N ILE A 85 5.78 -13.80 3.25
CA ILE A 85 4.46 -14.36 3.57
C ILE A 85 3.63 -14.65 2.31
N ALA A 86 4.26 -14.61 1.13
CA ALA A 86 3.60 -14.73 -0.16
C ALA A 86 2.86 -16.05 -0.35
N THR A 87 1.68 -15.98 -0.96
CA THR A 87 0.82 -17.10 -1.37
C THR A 87 0.36 -16.88 -2.81
N PRO A 88 -0.31 -17.85 -3.46
CA PRO A 88 -0.91 -17.60 -4.77
C PRO A 88 -1.89 -16.42 -4.81
N ASN A 89 -2.68 -16.22 -3.74
CA ASN A 89 -3.63 -15.09 -3.63
C ASN A 89 -2.94 -13.76 -3.30
N PHE A 90 -1.75 -13.80 -2.71
CA PHE A 90 -0.95 -12.64 -2.30
C PHE A 90 0.49 -12.80 -2.80
N PRO A 91 0.72 -12.78 -4.12
CA PRO A 91 1.98 -13.24 -4.69
C PRO A 91 3.18 -12.33 -4.38
N LEU A 92 2.95 -11.08 -3.96
CA LEU A 92 4.01 -10.12 -3.62
C LEU A 92 4.30 -10.07 -2.12
N ALA A 93 3.40 -10.60 -1.28
CA ALA A 93 3.35 -10.30 0.13
C ALA A 93 4.60 -10.67 0.92
N TYR A 94 5.12 -9.71 1.65
CA TYR A 94 6.09 -9.90 2.72
C TYR A 94 5.63 -9.17 3.99
N PHE A 95 6.28 -9.44 5.11
CA PHE A 95 6.00 -8.84 6.39
C PHE A 95 7.16 -7.94 6.79
N GLU A 96 6.87 -6.75 7.26
CA GLU A 96 7.84 -5.76 7.72
C GLU A 96 7.61 -5.45 9.18
N ILE A 97 8.66 -5.60 9.99
CA ILE A 97 8.76 -5.07 11.35
C ILE A 97 9.69 -3.87 11.28
N ILE A 98 9.16 -2.68 11.52
CA ILE A 98 9.88 -1.43 11.37
C ILE A 98 10.01 -0.70 12.71
N ALA A 99 11.14 -0.05 12.94
CA ALA A 99 11.40 0.76 14.13
C ALA A 99 12.13 2.05 13.77
N ILE A 100 12.01 3.06 14.63
CA ILE A 100 12.82 4.27 14.53
C ILE A 100 14.27 3.90 14.86
N LYS A 101 15.18 4.23 13.95
CA LYS A 101 16.60 4.03 14.16
C LYS A 101 17.13 5.13 15.08
N LYS A 102 17.40 4.80 16.33
CA LYS A 102 18.07 5.73 17.24
C LYS A 102 19.47 5.98 16.72
N ILE A 103 19.77 7.22 16.33
CA ILE A 103 21.14 7.64 16.03
C ILE A 103 21.85 7.64 17.38
N ALA A 104 22.86 6.79 17.55
CA ALA A 104 23.72 6.86 18.71
C ALA A 104 24.26 8.31 18.80
N ALA A 105 24.02 8.97 19.93
CA ALA A 105 24.60 10.28 20.17
C ALA A 105 26.11 10.10 20.03
N LYS A 106 26.68 10.60 18.93
CA LYS A 106 28.14 10.79 18.86
C LYS A 106 28.48 11.72 20.00
N ALA A 107 29.33 11.28 20.90
CA ALA A 107 29.95 12.16 21.89
C ALA A 107 30.57 13.32 21.11
N VAL A 108 29.89 14.47 21.12
CA VAL A 108 30.41 15.69 20.50
C VAL A 108 31.41 16.28 21.47
N ASN A 109 32.63 15.76 21.45
CA ASN A 109 33.82 16.50 21.88
C ASN A 109 34.37 17.24 20.66
N THR A 110 33.73 18.34 20.28
CA THR A 110 34.32 19.30 19.34
C THR A 110 34.00 20.70 19.85
N PRO A 111 35.01 21.58 20.09
CA PRO A 111 34.75 22.93 20.52
C PRO A 111 34.02 23.71 19.44
N ALA A 112 33.06 24.52 19.88
CA ALA A 112 32.28 25.40 19.02
C ALA A 112 33.17 26.42 18.30
N ILE A 113 33.34 26.28 17.01
CA ILE A 113 33.83 27.36 16.13
C ILE A 113 32.88 27.45 14.92
N GLY A 114 32.29 28.63 14.77
CA GLY A 114 31.67 29.04 13.50
C GLY A 114 30.17 29.02 13.45
N LYS A 115 29.54 30.19 13.73
CA LYS A 115 28.15 30.49 13.42
C LYS A 115 27.94 30.45 11.90
N ASN A 116 27.37 29.33 11.39
CA ASN A 116 26.68 29.35 10.13
C ASN A 116 25.20 29.02 10.41
N LYS A 117 24.34 30.05 10.28
CA LYS A 117 22.87 29.91 10.21
C LYS A 117 22.52 29.17 8.92
N GLY A 118 22.64 27.84 8.92
CA GLY A 118 21.98 26.98 7.97
C GLY A 118 20.48 26.94 8.29
N LYS A 119 19.65 27.16 7.28
CA LYS A 119 18.19 27.03 7.34
C LYS A 119 17.86 25.74 8.08
N ASN A 120 17.08 25.84 9.18
CA ASN A 120 16.40 24.69 9.76
C ASN A 120 15.47 24.11 8.67
N GLU A 121 15.94 23.12 7.94
CA GLU A 121 15.02 22.22 7.23
C GLU A 121 14.21 21.54 8.32
N ALA A 122 12.93 21.88 8.41
CA ALA A 122 12.01 21.21 9.31
C ALA A 122 12.09 19.70 9.00
N GLN A 123 12.49 18.93 10.00
CA GLN A 123 12.62 17.48 9.86
C GLN A 123 11.28 16.94 9.39
N LYS A 124 11.25 16.36 8.17
CA LYS A 124 10.03 15.77 7.64
C LYS A 124 9.51 14.71 8.59
N SER A 125 8.20 14.69 8.81
CA SER A 125 7.55 13.66 9.62
C SER A 125 7.84 12.28 9.03
N ARG A 126 8.03 11.31 9.92
CA ARG A 126 8.22 9.91 9.52
C ARG A 126 6.92 9.36 8.95
N TRP A 127 7.04 8.42 8.05
CA TRP A 127 5.89 7.68 7.53
C TRP A 127 5.17 6.87 8.62
N PHE A 128 3.95 6.42 8.32
CA PHE A 128 3.13 5.52 9.17
C PHE A 128 2.80 6.08 10.55
N ASP A 129 2.69 7.40 10.70
CA ASP A 129 2.46 8.09 11.99
C ASP A 129 3.51 7.74 13.06
N MET A 130 4.73 7.36 12.65
CA MET A 130 5.75 6.91 13.60
C MET A 130 6.21 7.99 14.58
N ASP A 131 5.88 9.27 14.33
CA ASP A 131 6.15 10.38 15.26
C ASP A 131 4.95 10.68 16.18
N ASP A 132 3.81 10.00 15.99
CA ASP A 132 2.64 10.18 16.82
C ASP A 132 2.87 9.62 18.24
N SER A 133 2.53 10.43 19.25
CA SER A 133 2.78 10.08 20.64
C SER A 133 1.94 8.92 21.15
N ALA A 134 0.69 8.76 20.66
CA ALA A 134 -0.17 7.66 21.04
C ALA A 134 0.35 6.35 20.46
N LEU A 135 0.78 6.37 19.18
CA LEU A 135 1.43 5.21 18.57
C LEU A 135 2.73 4.86 19.32
N GLN A 136 3.58 5.85 19.64
CA GLN A 136 4.80 5.59 20.41
C GLN A 136 4.53 5.00 21.78
N ALA A 137 3.50 5.47 22.48
CA ALA A 137 3.08 4.89 23.76
C ALA A 137 2.53 3.46 23.63
N ALA A 138 1.84 3.16 22.55
CA ALA A 138 1.33 1.83 22.25
C ALA A 138 2.46 0.83 21.94
N VAL A 139 3.39 1.20 21.03
CA VAL A 139 4.51 0.33 20.65
C VAL A 139 5.55 0.16 21.76
N ALA A 140 5.60 1.07 22.74
CA ALA A 140 6.41 0.87 23.94
C ALA A 140 5.97 -0.34 24.77
N LYS A 141 4.68 -0.70 24.69
CA LYS A 141 4.12 -1.87 25.38
C LYS A 141 4.32 -3.15 24.58
N GLU A 142 3.99 -3.10 23.28
CA GLU A 142 4.14 -4.23 22.35
C GLU A 142 4.13 -3.73 20.89
N PRO A 143 4.75 -4.46 19.94
CA PRO A 143 4.66 -4.17 18.51
C PRO A 143 3.21 -4.13 18.03
N ARG A 144 2.89 -3.19 17.13
CA ARG A 144 1.55 -2.95 16.62
C ARG A 144 1.46 -3.11 15.10
N LEU A 145 0.46 -3.86 14.66
CA LEU A 145 0.01 -3.79 13.28
C LEU A 145 -0.57 -2.40 13.03
N VAL A 146 -0.05 -1.66 12.06
CA VAL A 146 -0.45 -0.27 11.85
C VAL A 146 -0.90 0.01 10.42
N HIS A 147 -0.46 -0.78 9.44
CA HIS A 147 -0.65 -0.45 8.05
C HIS A 147 -0.40 -1.65 7.15
N PHE A 148 -0.79 -1.51 5.89
CA PHE A 148 -0.30 -2.32 4.79
C PHE A 148 0.01 -1.44 3.58
N VAL A 149 0.86 -1.94 2.69
CA VAL A 149 1.29 -1.23 1.49
C VAL A 149 0.81 -2.01 0.27
N ALA A 150 0.36 -1.31 -0.76
CA ALA A 150 -0.10 -1.89 -2.00
C ALA A 150 0.87 -1.60 -3.16
N ASN A 151 1.21 -2.64 -3.92
CA ASN A 151 2.04 -2.53 -5.11
C ASN A 151 1.23 -2.00 -6.29
N THR A 152 1.83 -1.14 -7.10
CA THR A 152 1.27 -0.64 -8.36
C THR A 152 2.37 -0.49 -9.41
N ASP A 153 2.02 -0.66 -10.68
CA ASP A 153 2.94 -0.44 -11.79
C ASP A 153 3.02 1.04 -12.19
N ASP A 154 2.03 1.86 -11.79
CA ASP A 154 1.99 3.30 -12.05
C ASP A 154 1.49 4.06 -10.80
N ILE A 155 2.44 4.45 -9.95
CA ILE A 155 2.14 5.18 -8.70
C ILE A 155 1.51 6.56 -8.96
N GLN A 156 1.82 7.20 -10.11
CA GLN A 156 1.25 8.49 -10.44
C GLN A 156 -0.23 8.36 -10.86
N ALA A 157 -0.55 7.33 -11.63
CA ALA A 157 -1.93 7.02 -11.99
C ALA A 157 -2.76 6.70 -10.73
N GLY A 158 -2.24 5.88 -9.81
CA GLY A 158 -2.91 5.57 -8.55
C GLY A 158 -3.15 6.80 -7.68
N ARG A 159 -2.15 7.69 -7.55
CA ARG A 159 -2.31 8.98 -6.86
C ARG A 159 -3.36 9.88 -7.50
N ALA A 160 -3.35 9.98 -8.84
CA ALA A 160 -4.32 10.77 -9.57
C ALA A 160 -5.75 10.26 -9.41
N ALA A 161 -5.94 8.94 -9.43
CA ALA A 161 -7.23 8.30 -9.20
C ALA A 161 -7.78 8.59 -7.80
N LEU A 162 -6.97 8.47 -6.75
CA LEU A 162 -7.37 8.84 -5.39
C LEU A 162 -7.70 10.34 -5.28
N LYS A 163 -6.89 11.21 -5.89
CA LYS A 163 -7.13 12.65 -5.89
C LYS A 163 -8.44 13.02 -6.58
N ALA A 164 -8.82 12.32 -7.65
CA ALA A 164 -10.07 12.52 -8.37
C ALA A 164 -11.32 12.29 -7.48
N ILE A 165 -11.20 11.46 -6.44
CA ILE A 165 -12.25 11.22 -5.44
C ILE A 165 -12.00 11.97 -4.12
N GLY A 166 -11.16 13.01 -4.15
CA GLY A 166 -10.90 13.90 -3.02
C GLY A 166 -9.94 13.35 -1.96
N ILE A 167 -9.14 12.32 -2.28
CA ILE A 167 -8.17 11.74 -1.34
C ILE A 167 -6.74 12.09 -1.78
N ASP A 168 -6.05 12.91 -0.98
CA ASP A 168 -4.63 13.18 -1.19
C ASP A 168 -3.76 12.16 -0.45
N ARG A 169 -3.16 11.23 -1.21
CA ARG A 169 -2.26 10.20 -0.66
C ARG A 169 -0.81 10.69 -0.46
N GLY A 170 -0.53 11.94 -0.76
CA GLY A 170 0.79 12.56 -0.62
C GLY A 170 1.68 12.37 -1.87
N ALA A 171 2.94 12.75 -1.73
CA ALA A 171 3.92 12.67 -2.81
C ALA A 171 4.42 11.23 -3.02
N ALA A 172 4.80 10.90 -4.26
CA ALA A 172 5.59 9.71 -4.53
C ALA A 172 7.07 10.02 -4.25
N VAL A 173 7.58 9.53 -3.14
CA VAL A 173 8.96 9.73 -2.69
C VAL A 173 9.83 8.61 -3.24
N GLU A 174 10.93 8.97 -3.90
CA GLU A 174 11.92 8.01 -4.37
C GLU A 174 12.82 7.57 -3.22
N ALA A 175 13.06 6.27 -3.16
CA ALA A 175 13.92 5.66 -2.17
C ALA A 175 14.80 4.58 -2.79
N SER A 176 15.94 4.32 -2.19
CA SER A 176 16.82 3.26 -2.63
C SER A 176 17.74 2.81 -1.51
N ARG A 177 18.21 1.58 -1.62
CA ARG A 177 19.26 1.04 -0.75
C ARG A 177 20.17 0.07 -1.50
N PRO A 178 21.45 -0.06 -1.10
CA PRO A 178 22.31 -1.11 -1.62
C PRO A 178 21.84 -2.48 -1.11
N THR A 179 21.99 -3.50 -1.93
CA THR A 179 21.85 -4.91 -1.56
C THR A 179 23.05 -5.69 -2.10
N ARG A 180 23.24 -6.93 -1.64
CA ARG A 180 24.29 -7.82 -2.19
C ARG A 180 24.12 -8.13 -3.69
N LYS A 181 22.88 -7.97 -4.23
CA LYS A 181 22.53 -8.28 -5.62
C LYS A 181 22.35 -7.02 -6.50
N GLY A 182 22.68 -5.83 -5.98
CA GLY A 182 22.53 -4.57 -6.68
C GLY A 182 21.77 -3.53 -5.87
N ARG A 183 21.45 -2.39 -6.49
CA ARG A 183 20.70 -1.29 -5.87
C ARG A 183 19.20 -1.58 -5.97
N LEU A 184 18.53 -1.71 -4.85
CA LEU A 184 17.07 -1.77 -4.76
C LEU A 184 16.53 -0.35 -4.79
N GLU A 185 15.58 -0.08 -5.68
CA GLU A 185 14.97 1.24 -5.87
C GLU A 185 13.46 1.09 -5.88
N TRP A 186 12.77 2.08 -5.30
CA TRP A 186 11.30 2.14 -5.28
C TRP A 186 10.81 3.57 -5.14
N LYS A 187 9.54 3.77 -5.44
CA LYS A 187 8.77 4.98 -5.09
C LYS A 187 7.67 4.58 -4.14
N ILE A 188 7.39 5.39 -3.15
CA ILE A 188 6.30 5.14 -2.19
C ILE A 188 5.56 6.44 -1.91
N THR A 189 4.23 6.37 -1.80
CA THR A 189 3.44 7.54 -1.41
C THR A 189 3.59 7.81 0.07
N VAL A 190 4.01 9.03 0.39
CA VAL A 190 4.14 9.52 1.76
C VAL A 190 3.57 10.92 1.82
N ARG A 191 2.73 11.19 2.81
CA ARG A 191 2.26 12.54 3.10
C ARG A 191 3.34 13.33 3.84
N ASP A 192 3.36 14.65 3.66
CA ASP A 192 4.36 15.50 4.33
C ASP A 192 4.20 15.51 5.86
N ASP A 193 2.97 15.27 6.35
CA ASP A 193 2.67 15.12 7.76
C ASP A 193 2.91 13.70 8.30
N GLY A 194 3.34 12.74 7.46
CA GLY A 194 3.60 11.35 7.82
C GLY A 194 2.34 10.49 8.06
N GLN A 195 1.14 11.07 7.96
CA GLN A 195 -0.10 10.40 8.33
C GLN A 195 -0.44 9.21 7.44
N ARG A 196 -0.91 8.15 8.10
CA ARG A 196 -1.70 7.08 7.49
C ARG A 196 -3.12 7.62 7.26
N LEU A 197 -3.75 7.27 6.16
CA LEU A 197 -5.13 7.64 5.92
C LEU A 197 -6.08 6.52 6.39
N PHE A 198 -7.30 6.92 6.80
CA PHE A 198 -8.29 5.99 7.37
C PHE A 198 -7.72 5.16 8.52
N ASN A 199 -6.93 5.78 9.42
CA ASN A 199 -6.23 5.11 10.52
C ASN A 199 -5.46 3.86 10.06
N GLY A 200 -4.77 3.97 8.92
CA GLY A 200 -3.97 2.90 8.34
C GLY A 200 -4.70 2.00 7.34
N ALA A 201 -6.03 2.07 7.25
CA ALA A 201 -6.83 1.22 6.37
C ALA A 201 -6.64 1.53 4.88
N LEU A 202 -6.35 2.77 4.48
CA LEU A 202 -6.00 3.09 3.09
C LEU A 202 -4.49 2.91 2.87
N PRO A 203 -4.05 1.96 2.02
CA PRO A 203 -2.63 1.65 1.87
C PRO A 203 -1.79 2.80 1.30
N SER A 204 -0.52 2.83 1.65
CA SER A 204 0.49 3.50 0.84
C SER A 204 0.66 2.74 -0.47
N LEU A 205 0.89 3.48 -1.57
CA LEU A 205 1.22 2.87 -2.85
C LEU A 205 2.73 2.76 -2.99
N ILE A 206 3.21 1.62 -3.46
CA ILE A 206 4.62 1.40 -3.77
C ILE A 206 4.77 0.95 -5.23
N GLN A 207 5.77 1.50 -5.90
CA GLN A 207 6.21 1.08 -7.23
C GLN A 207 7.68 0.73 -7.16
N TRP A 208 8.03 -0.50 -7.52
CA TRP A 208 9.39 -1.01 -7.50
C TRP A 208 10.15 -0.70 -8.79
N GLY A 209 11.47 -0.62 -8.65
CA GLY A 209 12.39 -0.36 -9.75
C GLY A 209 12.38 1.10 -10.23
N LYS A 210 13.24 1.37 -11.23
CA LYS A 210 13.21 2.63 -11.98
C LYS A 210 12.04 2.64 -12.93
N SER A 211 11.56 3.83 -13.28
CA SER A 211 10.58 3.97 -14.37
C SER A 211 11.15 3.37 -15.65
N GLY A 212 10.39 2.46 -16.30
CA GLY A 212 10.81 1.77 -17.51
C GLY A 212 11.78 0.61 -17.31
N ALA A 213 11.99 0.13 -16.09
CA ALA A 213 12.78 -1.08 -15.84
C ALA A 213 12.11 -2.31 -16.45
N GLU A 214 12.87 -3.16 -17.15
CA GLU A 214 12.37 -4.44 -17.70
C GLU A 214 11.94 -5.42 -16.62
N GLU A 215 12.69 -5.48 -15.51
CA GLU A 215 12.43 -6.37 -14.37
C GLU A 215 12.34 -5.57 -13.06
N PRO A 216 11.26 -4.76 -12.85
CA PRO A 216 11.14 -3.91 -11.68
C PRO A 216 11.13 -4.70 -10.37
N LEU A 217 10.63 -5.94 -10.39
CA LEU A 217 10.53 -6.81 -9.21
C LEU A 217 11.76 -7.71 -8.99
N ARG A 218 12.82 -7.61 -9.80
CA ARG A 218 14.00 -8.48 -9.68
C ARG A 218 14.59 -8.53 -8.27
N LEU A 219 14.70 -7.39 -7.62
CA LEU A 219 15.22 -7.27 -6.24
C LEU A 219 14.13 -7.17 -5.17
N HIS A 220 12.87 -7.32 -5.55
CA HIS A 220 11.75 -7.31 -4.62
C HIS A 220 11.95 -8.35 -3.51
N PRO A 221 11.56 -8.07 -2.24
CA PRO A 221 11.70 -9.01 -1.12
C PRO A 221 11.16 -10.41 -1.41
N ARG A 222 10.00 -10.53 -2.09
CA ARG A 222 9.45 -11.84 -2.47
C ARG A 222 10.42 -12.73 -3.27
N ASN A 223 11.30 -12.10 -4.08
CA ASN A 223 12.26 -12.82 -4.94
C ASN A 223 13.61 -13.03 -4.27
N THR A 224 13.90 -12.29 -3.20
CA THR A 224 15.19 -12.31 -2.51
C THR A 224 15.15 -12.99 -1.15
N LEU A 225 13.98 -13.03 -0.50
CA LEU A 225 13.81 -13.69 0.79
C LEU A 225 13.56 -15.19 0.66
N PRO A 226 14.10 -15.99 1.59
CA PRO A 226 13.76 -17.41 1.70
C PRO A 226 12.30 -17.59 2.16
N ARG A 227 11.78 -18.81 2.05
CA ARG A 227 10.51 -19.17 2.67
C ARG A 227 10.63 -19.04 4.19
N SER A 228 9.65 -18.44 4.83
CA SER A 228 9.64 -18.20 6.28
C SER A 228 8.92 -19.29 7.09
N GLY A 229 8.07 -20.07 6.43
CA GLY A 229 7.09 -20.94 7.10
C GLY A 229 5.80 -20.22 7.49
N VAL A 230 5.71 -18.89 7.25
CA VAL A 230 4.49 -18.08 7.44
C VAL A 230 3.86 -17.76 6.09
N SER A 231 2.53 -17.75 6.03
CA SER A 231 1.79 -17.41 4.81
C SER A 231 0.57 -16.56 5.12
N LEU A 232 0.35 -15.52 4.30
CA LEU A 232 -0.80 -14.63 4.40
C LEU A 232 -2.06 -15.35 3.91
N GLN A 233 -3.08 -15.40 4.77
CA GLN A 233 -4.37 -16.04 4.47
C GLN A 233 -5.41 -15.03 4.03
N SER A 234 -5.55 -13.93 4.78
CA SER A 234 -6.52 -12.87 4.50
C SER A 234 -6.09 -11.53 5.07
N VAL A 235 -6.62 -10.47 4.49
CA VAL A 235 -6.62 -9.11 5.05
C VAL A 235 -8.04 -8.60 5.00
N ALA A 236 -8.57 -8.20 6.15
CA ALA A 236 -9.88 -7.58 6.29
C ALA A 236 -9.76 -6.23 6.98
N VAL A 237 -10.63 -5.31 6.64
CA VAL A 237 -10.66 -3.98 7.22
C VAL A 237 -12.09 -3.64 7.62
N THR A 238 -12.27 -3.11 8.82
CA THR A 238 -13.50 -2.41 9.22
C THR A 238 -13.28 -0.90 9.17
N SER A 239 -14.31 -0.16 8.84
CA SER A 239 -14.28 1.30 8.75
C SER A 239 -15.64 1.89 9.13
N PRO A 240 -15.69 3.06 9.79
CA PRO A 240 -16.95 3.78 10.00
C PRO A 240 -17.50 4.40 8.70
N THR A 241 -16.71 4.41 7.63
CA THR A 241 -17.10 4.88 6.29
C THR A 241 -16.69 3.86 5.22
N PRO A 242 -17.27 2.63 5.26
CA PRO A 242 -16.80 1.52 4.41
C PRO A 242 -16.99 1.81 2.93
N GLU A 243 -18.05 2.52 2.53
CA GLU A 243 -18.29 2.86 1.12
C GLU A 243 -17.21 3.79 0.56
N LYS A 244 -16.77 4.78 1.38
CA LYS A 244 -15.70 5.70 1.00
C LYS A 244 -14.36 4.98 0.87
N LEU A 245 -14.09 4.04 1.76
CA LEU A 245 -12.87 3.23 1.72
C LEU A 245 -12.90 2.27 0.52
N GLN A 246 -14.05 1.62 0.26
CA GLN A 246 -14.22 0.73 -0.90
C GLN A 246 -14.04 1.51 -2.20
N ALA A 247 -14.65 2.70 -2.33
CA ALA A 247 -14.44 3.55 -3.50
C ALA A 247 -12.97 3.93 -3.71
N ALA A 248 -12.20 4.12 -2.63
CA ALA A 248 -10.76 4.35 -2.72
C ALA A 248 -10.00 3.11 -3.20
N TYR A 249 -10.38 1.91 -2.74
CA TYR A 249 -9.78 0.65 -3.22
C TYR A 249 -10.11 0.40 -4.70
N ASP A 250 -11.36 0.64 -5.10
CA ASP A 250 -11.78 0.50 -6.50
C ASP A 250 -11.02 1.49 -7.41
N ALA A 251 -10.83 2.73 -6.96
CA ALA A 251 -10.10 3.76 -7.70
C ALA A 251 -8.65 3.36 -8.01
N ILE A 252 -8.00 2.61 -7.13
CA ILE A 252 -6.62 2.10 -7.33
C ILE A 252 -6.58 0.65 -7.83
N GLY A 253 -7.73 0.00 -8.03
CA GLY A 253 -7.80 -1.40 -8.45
C GLY A 253 -7.25 -2.37 -7.41
N LEU A 254 -7.37 -2.06 -6.10
CA LEU A 254 -6.88 -2.93 -5.03
C LEU A 254 -7.79 -4.15 -4.87
N THR A 255 -7.19 -5.32 -4.90
CA THR A 255 -7.85 -6.61 -4.69
C THR A 255 -7.28 -7.35 -3.47
N GLY A 256 -8.03 -8.35 -2.98
CA GLY A 256 -7.56 -9.21 -1.88
C GLY A 256 -7.73 -8.62 -0.47
N VAL A 257 -8.45 -7.49 -0.34
CA VAL A 257 -8.82 -6.89 0.96
C VAL A 257 -10.34 -6.80 1.03
N THR A 258 -10.93 -7.29 2.10
CA THR A 258 -12.37 -7.14 2.35
C THR A 258 -12.63 -5.91 3.22
N VAL A 259 -13.71 -5.19 2.94
CA VAL A 259 -14.12 -3.99 3.69
C VAL A 259 -15.51 -4.24 4.28
N SER A 260 -15.69 -3.87 5.54
CA SER A 260 -16.99 -3.91 6.23
C SER A 260 -17.18 -2.72 7.16
N ALA A 261 -18.42 -2.49 7.59
CA ALA A 261 -18.74 -1.43 8.56
C ALA A 261 -18.25 -1.80 9.97
N GLY A 262 -17.80 -0.81 10.73
CA GLY A 262 -17.34 -0.95 12.10
C GLY A 262 -16.30 0.09 12.47
N ASP A 263 -15.83 0.05 13.71
CA ASP A 263 -14.69 0.86 14.12
C ASP A 263 -13.47 0.48 13.29
N THR A 264 -12.59 1.46 13.04
CA THR A 264 -11.43 1.21 12.18
C THR A 264 -10.54 0.11 12.76
N ASN A 265 -10.37 -0.96 12.01
CA ASN A 265 -9.44 -2.03 12.35
C ASN A 265 -8.92 -2.70 11.09
N ILE A 266 -7.64 -3.07 11.09
CA ILE A 266 -7.03 -3.95 10.10
C ILE A 266 -6.85 -5.30 10.76
N THR A 267 -7.40 -6.34 10.16
CA THR A 267 -7.23 -7.73 10.60
C THR A 267 -6.41 -8.48 9.57
N VAL A 268 -5.30 -9.06 9.99
CA VAL A 268 -4.41 -9.87 9.15
C VAL A 268 -4.36 -11.28 9.70
N THR A 269 -4.81 -12.27 8.92
CA THR A 269 -4.73 -13.68 9.29
C THR A 269 -3.52 -14.33 8.64
N LEU A 270 -2.68 -14.96 9.45
CA LEU A 270 -1.46 -15.64 9.06
C LEU A 270 -1.52 -17.12 9.46
N LYS A 271 -1.13 -18.02 8.55
CA LYS A 271 -0.77 -19.39 8.92
C LYS A 271 0.72 -19.42 9.27
N THR A 272 1.04 -19.85 10.47
CA THR A 272 2.39 -19.81 11.05
C THR A 272 2.80 -21.20 11.57
N PRO A 273 4.06 -21.44 11.95
CA PRO A 273 4.48 -22.63 12.68
C PRO A 273 3.72 -22.88 13.99
N LYS A 274 3.13 -21.83 14.57
CA LYS A 274 2.30 -21.90 15.79
C LYS A 274 0.80 -22.08 15.53
N GLY A 275 0.40 -22.27 14.27
CA GLY A 275 -1.01 -22.34 13.87
C GLY A 275 -1.50 -21.07 13.20
N LEU A 276 -2.82 -20.85 13.20
CA LEU A 276 -3.41 -19.62 12.71
C LEU A 276 -3.23 -18.51 13.76
N VAL A 277 -2.72 -17.37 13.32
CA VAL A 277 -2.55 -16.17 14.13
C VAL A 277 -3.29 -15.03 13.46
N GLU A 278 -4.08 -14.32 14.23
CA GLU A 278 -4.76 -13.11 13.81
C GLU A 278 -4.11 -11.90 14.49
N LEU A 279 -3.71 -10.93 13.68
CA LEU A 279 -3.18 -9.65 14.14
C LEU A 279 -4.21 -8.56 13.87
N GLN A 280 -4.42 -7.68 14.84
CA GLN A 280 -5.36 -6.57 14.73
C GLN A 280 -4.68 -5.23 15.02
N SER A 281 -5.07 -4.17 14.29
CA SER A 281 -4.52 -2.82 14.50
C SER A 281 -5.21 -2.07 15.63
N HIS A 282 -6.46 -2.43 15.96
CA HIS A 282 -7.29 -1.76 16.97
C HIS A 282 -7.43 -0.25 16.77
N GLY A 283 -7.37 0.21 15.51
CA GLY A 283 -7.54 1.62 15.16
C GLY A 283 -6.37 2.55 15.51
N ILE A 284 -5.20 1.98 15.82
CA ILE A 284 -3.97 2.74 16.13
C ILE A 284 -3.22 3.08 14.85
#